data_14672892a5a525fd4d92cb2dcc33f3a2
#
_entry.id   14672892a5a525fd4d92cb2dcc33f3a2
#
_cell.length_a   1.000
_cell.length_b   1.000
_cell.length_c   1.000
_cell.angle_alpha   90.00
_cell.angle_beta   90.00
_cell.angle_gamma   90.00
#
_symmetry.space_group_name_H-M   'P 1'
#
loop_
_entity.id
_entity.type
_entity.pdbx_description
1 polymer ?
#
loop_
_entity_poly.entity_id
_entity_poly.type
_entity_poly.pdbx_seq_one_letter_code
_entity_poly.pdbx_strand_id
1 'polypeptide(L)'
;MTQVNSGRRVAVQALLRVETAGSYSNIVLDQQLQSSGLSARDRAFASALFYGVLEKKITLDYVISQYARLPLEKMDPLVRQLLRLALYQIACMDSVPESAAVNESVSLAKEMGKGRAAGFINGVLRSFLRAGGKICLPEPD
;
A
#
# COMPACT_ATOMS: atom_id res chain seq x y z
N MET A 1 22.37 9.80 -5.83
CA MET A 1 21.53 9.05 -6.71
C MET A 1 20.11 9.58 -6.76
N THR A 2 19.59 9.68 -7.92
CA THR A 2 18.27 10.25 -8.10
C THR A 2 17.18 9.28 -7.71
N GLN A 3 16.21 9.77 -7.01
CA GLN A 3 15.01 9.03 -6.69
C GLN A 3 14.24 8.71 -7.97
N VAL A 4 13.93 7.46 -8.20
CA VAL A 4 13.18 7.04 -9.36
C VAL A 4 11.74 6.77 -8.95
N ASN A 5 10.79 7.37 -9.65
CA ASN A 5 9.39 7.07 -9.45
C ASN A 5 9.12 5.63 -9.86
N SER A 6 8.37 4.93 -9.04
CA SER A 6 7.94 3.57 -9.33
C SER A 6 6.42 3.53 -9.31
N GLY A 7 5.86 2.48 -9.89
CA GLY A 7 4.42 2.29 -9.83
C GLY A 7 3.90 2.28 -8.40
N ARG A 8 4.65 1.64 -7.50
CA ARG A 8 4.27 1.60 -6.07
C ARG A 8 4.30 2.98 -5.44
N ARG A 9 5.33 3.76 -5.71
CA ARG A 9 5.44 5.11 -5.15
C ARG A 9 4.32 6.02 -5.63
N VAL A 10 4.03 5.99 -6.92
CA VAL A 10 2.95 6.79 -7.50
C VAL A 10 1.61 6.37 -6.90
N ALA A 11 1.36 5.07 -6.79
CA ALA A 11 0.10 4.58 -6.22
C ALA A 11 -0.07 5.03 -4.77
N VAL A 12 0.97 4.93 -3.94
CA VAL A 12 0.85 5.31 -2.53
C VAL A 12 0.69 6.82 -2.38
N GLN A 13 1.35 7.61 -3.21
CA GLN A 13 1.19 9.07 -3.19
C GLN A 13 -0.25 9.46 -3.54
N ALA A 14 -0.81 8.80 -4.57
CA ALA A 14 -2.19 9.07 -4.97
C ALA A 14 -3.17 8.65 -3.89
N LEU A 15 -2.97 7.48 -3.29
CA LEU A 15 -3.83 7.01 -2.20
C LEU A 15 -3.80 7.95 -1.00
N LEU A 16 -2.61 8.41 -0.64
CA LEU A 16 -2.45 9.36 0.46
C LEU A 16 -3.20 10.66 0.18
N ARG A 17 -3.11 11.15 -1.05
CA ARG A 17 -3.76 12.40 -1.42
C ARG A 17 -5.29 12.26 -1.40
N VAL A 18 -5.81 11.13 -1.85
CA VAL A 18 -7.26 10.87 -1.77
C VAL A 18 -7.73 10.89 -0.32
N GLU A 19 -6.99 10.23 0.56
CA GLU A 19 -7.37 10.16 1.97
C GLU A 19 -7.28 11.52 2.67
N THR A 20 -6.21 12.27 2.41
CA THR A 20 -5.96 13.51 3.15
C THR A 20 -6.66 14.73 2.55
N ALA A 21 -6.82 14.76 1.23
CA ALA A 21 -7.37 15.93 0.54
C ALA A 21 -8.85 15.77 0.17
N GLY A 22 -9.40 14.56 0.26
CA GLY A 22 -10.80 14.31 -0.08
C GLY A 22 -11.13 14.51 -1.55
N SER A 23 -10.14 14.42 -2.43
CA SER A 23 -10.33 14.64 -3.86
C SER A 23 -10.88 13.40 -4.54
N TYR A 24 -11.43 13.59 -5.74
CA TYR A 24 -11.91 12.46 -6.55
C TYR A 24 -10.74 11.58 -6.97
N SER A 25 -10.88 10.28 -6.75
CA SER A 25 -9.79 9.33 -6.90
C SER A 25 -9.21 9.26 -8.32
N ASN A 26 -10.06 9.24 -9.33
CA ASN A 26 -9.60 9.15 -10.72
C ASN A 26 -8.80 10.39 -11.13
N ILE A 27 -9.21 11.57 -10.67
CA ILE A 27 -8.52 12.82 -11.00
C ILE A 27 -7.15 12.86 -10.34
N VAL A 28 -7.09 12.45 -9.06
CA VAL A 28 -5.82 12.41 -8.33
C VAL A 28 -4.83 11.47 -9.00
N LEU A 29 -5.28 10.27 -9.34
CA LEU A 29 -4.41 9.29 -9.99
C LEU A 29 -3.90 9.81 -11.34
N ASP A 30 -4.79 10.36 -12.16
CA ASP A 30 -4.39 10.88 -13.47
C ASP A 30 -3.33 11.97 -13.35
N GLN A 31 -3.49 12.87 -12.39
CA GLN A 31 -2.50 13.93 -12.15
C GLN A 31 -1.14 13.34 -11.75
N GLN A 32 -1.14 12.36 -10.87
CA GLN A 32 0.10 11.70 -10.44
C GLN A 32 0.78 10.97 -11.59
N LEU A 33 0.00 10.28 -12.43
CA LEU A 33 0.54 9.56 -13.56
C LEU A 33 1.13 10.50 -14.61
N GLN A 34 0.46 11.62 -14.89
CA GLN A 34 0.95 12.58 -15.89
C GLN A 34 2.30 13.16 -15.51
N SER A 35 2.54 13.40 -14.23
CA SER A 35 3.78 13.99 -13.77
C SER A 35 4.84 12.96 -13.41
N SER A 36 4.54 11.66 -13.53
CA SER A 36 5.41 10.61 -13.01
C SER A 36 6.58 10.24 -13.91
N GLY A 37 6.42 10.34 -15.21
CA GLY A 37 7.40 9.85 -16.15
C GLY A 37 7.47 8.35 -16.29
N LEU A 38 6.48 7.62 -15.75
CA LEU A 38 6.47 6.17 -15.78
C LEU A 38 6.20 5.64 -17.19
N SER A 39 6.76 4.45 -17.49
CA SER A 39 6.45 3.72 -18.70
C SER A 39 4.98 3.28 -18.68
N ALA A 40 4.47 2.87 -19.84
CA ALA A 40 3.09 2.38 -19.92
C ALA A 40 2.85 1.19 -18.99
N ARG A 41 3.84 0.30 -18.88
CA ARG A 41 3.75 -0.87 -18.00
C ARG A 41 3.65 -0.45 -16.54
N ASP A 42 4.49 0.48 -16.10
CA ASP A 42 4.50 0.93 -14.71
C ASP A 42 3.27 1.76 -14.38
N ARG A 43 2.76 2.52 -15.35
CA ARG A 43 1.50 3.26 -15.18
C ARG A 43 0.33 2.30 -14.97
N ALA A 44 0.29 1.22 -15.75
CA ALA A 44 -0.75 0.20 -15.59
C ALA A 44 -0.65 -0.47 -14.21
N PHE A 45 0.56 -0.76 -13.75
CA PHE A 45 0.77 -1.36 -12.44
C PHE A 45 0.32 -0.40 -11.33
N ALA A 46 0.70 0.87 -11.43
CA ALA A 46 0.28 1.88 -10.45
C ALA A 46 -1.24 1.99 -10.38
N SER A 47 -1.90 1.99 -11.54
CA SER A 47 -3.37 2.07 -11.60
C SER A 47 -4.02 0.85 -10.96
N ALA A 48 -3.50 -0.34 -11.25
CA ALA A 48 -4.02 -1.58 -10.67
C ALA A 48 -3.89 -1.57 -9.14
N LEU A 49 -2.75 -1.12 -8.62
CA LEU A 49 -2.54 -1.01 -7.18
C LEU A 49 -3.51 0.00 -6.56
N PHE A 50 -3.61 1.17 -7.16
CA PHE A 50 -4.43 2.25 -6.63
C PHE A 50 -5.90 1.83 -6.53
N TYR A 51 -6.47 1.37 -7.64
CA TYR A 51 -7.88 0.98 -7.64
C TYR A 51 -8.13 -0.29 -6.83
N GLY A 52 -7.18 -1.22 -6.83
CA GLY A 52 -7.29 -2.43 -6.03
C GLY A 52 -7.35 -2.15 -4.55
N VAL A 53 -6.50 -1.25 -4.06
CA VAL A 53 -6.51 -0.85 -2.66
C VAL A 53 -7.82 -0.15 -2.30
N LEU A 54 -8.30 0.76 -3.15
CA LEU A 54 -9.57 1.45 -2.90
C LEU A 54 -10.73 0.46 -2.82
N GLU A 55 -10.76 -0.49 -3.74
CA GLU A 55 -11.83 -1.49 -3.78
C GLU A 55 -11.82 -2.39 -2.54
N LYS A 56 -10.63 -2.76 -2.07
CA LYS A 56 -10.47 -3.70 -0.97
C LYS A 56 -10.16 -3.04 0.36
N LYS A 57 -10.32 -1.74 0.47
CA LYS A 57 -9.88 -0.97 1.63
C LYS A 57 -10.43 -1.53 2.94
N ILE A 58 -11.72 -1.81 3.02
CA ILE A 58 -12.34 -2.30 4.24
C ILE A 58 -11.73 -3.64 4.66
N THR A 59 -11.57 -4.55 3.69
CA THR A 59 -10.95 -5.85 3.92
C THR A 59 -9.50 -5.71 4.39
N LEU A 60 -8.74 -4.84 3.71
CA LEU A 60 -7.34 -4.63 4.06
C LEU A 60 -7.21 -4.04 5.47
N ASP A 61 -8.06 -3.09 5.81
CA ASP A 61 -8.04 -2.48 7.14
C ASP A 61 -8.37 -3.49 8.23
N TYR A 62 -9.30 -4.40 7.95
CA TYR A 62 -9.62 -5.48 8.88
C TYR A 62 -8.38 -6.35 9.14
N VAL A 63 -7.68 -6.73 8.08
CA VAL A 63 -6.46 -7.54 8.20
C VAL A 63 -5.40 -6.81 9.00
N ILE A 64 -5.17 -5.53 8.68
CA ILE A 64 -4.17 -4.74 9.41
C ILE A 64 -4.50 -4.73 10.91
N SER A 65 -5.77 -4.55 11.25
CA SER A 65 -6.18 -4.48 12.66
C SER A 65 -5.89 -5.77 13.43
N GLN A 66 -5.78 -6.90 12.73
CA GLN A 66 -5.47 -8.18 13.38
C GLN A 66 -4.00 -8.33 13.73
N TYR A 67 -3.12 -7.66 13.00
CA TYR A 67 -1.67 -7.84 13.18
C TYR A 67 -0.96 -6.60 13.71
N ALA A 68 -1.62 -5.45 13.71
CA ALA A 68 -1.05 -4.22 14.22
C ALA A 68 -1.52 -3.97 15.66
N ARG A 69 -0.62 -3.51 16.51
CA ARG A 69 -0.97 -3.15 17.87
C ARG A 69 -1.58 -1.76 17.98
N LEU A 70 -1.34 -0.94 16.97
CA LEU A 70 -1.82 0.44 16.92
C LEU A 70 -3.09 0.48 16.09
N PRO A 71 -4.17 1.15 16.56
CA PRO A 71 -5.37 1.34 15.75
C PRO A 71 -5.07 2.12 14.47
N LEU A 72 -5.76 1.78 13.39
CA LEU A 72 -5.57 2.40 12.09
C LEU A 72 -5.70 3.93 12.14
N GLU A 73 -6.70 4.41 12.86
CA GLU A 73 -6.94 5.86 12.97
C GLU A 73 -5.81 6.61 13.68
N LYS A 74 -4.96 5.91 14.42
CA LYS A 74 -3.82 6.50 15.09
C LYS A 74 -2.52 6.34 14.33
N MET A 75 -2.55 5.64 13.21
CA MET A 75 -1.37 5.48 12.36
C MET A 75 -1.12 6.73 11.54
N ASP A 76 0.15 6.99 11.26
CA ASP A 76 0.50 7.97 10.24
C ASP A 76 -0.19 7.61 8.93
N PRO A 77 -0.83 8.57 8.24
CA PRO A 77 -1.55 8.27 7.01
C PRO A 77 -0.71 7.57 5.94
N LEU A 78 0.56 7.94 5.79
CA LEU A 78 1.44 7.28 4.83
C LEU A 78 1.68 5.82 5.22
N VAL A 79 1.91 5.56 6.50
CA VAL A 79 2.14 4.19 7.00
C VAL A 79 0.93 3.33 6.72
N ARG A 80 -0.27 3.87 6.95
CA ARG A 80 -1.52 3.18 6.64
C ARG A 80 -1.59 2.76 5.18
N GLN A 81 -1.26 3.70 4.29
CA GLN A 81 -1.30 3.42 2.86
C GLN A 81 -0.26 2.38 2.44
N LEU A 82 0.93 2.44 3.02
CA LEU A 82 1.98 1.47 2.72
C LEU A 82 1.58 0.05 3.14
N LEU A 83 0.93 -0.07 4.29
CA LEU A 83 0.43 -1.37 4.75
C LEU A 83 -0.66 -1.90 3.83
N ARG A 84 -1.62 -1.05 3.46
CA ARG A 84 -2.68 -1.45 2.53
C ARG A 84 -2.11 -1.92 1.19
N LEU A 85 -1.16 -1.15 0.67
CA LEU A 85 -0.54 -1.44 -0.62
C LEU A 85 0.19 -2.79 -0.60
N ALA A 86 0.97 -3.03 0.44
CA ALA A 86 1.72 -4.28 0.55
C ALA A 86 0.79 -5.48 0.72
N LEU A 87 -0.21 -5.36 1.58
CA LEU A 87 -1.17 -6.45 1.79
C LEU A 87 -1.95 -6.78 0.53
N TYR A 88 -2.35 -5.75 -0.22
CA TYR A 88 -3.06 -5.97 -1.48
C TYR A 88 -2.20 -6.78 -2.44
N GLN A 89 -0.92 -6.44 -2.57
CA GLN A 89 -0.01 -7.17 -3.44
C GLN A 89 0.16 -8.62 -3.00
N ILE A 90 0.36 -8.84 -1.71
CA ILE A 90 0.57 -10.19 -1.18
C ILE A 90 -0.67 -11.05 -1.36
N ALA A 91 -1.84 -10.50 -1.06
CA ALA A 91 -3.07 -11.28 -1.02
C ALA A 91 -3.78 -11.38 -2.37
N CYS A 92 -3.59 -10.39 -3.26
CA CYS A 92 -4.41 -10.26 -4.47
C CYS A 92 -3.62 -10.24 -5.77
N MET A 93 -2.29 -10.18 -5.72
CA MET A 93 -1.47 -10.08 -6.93
C MET A 93 -0.44 -11.21 -6.96
N ASP A 94 -0.80 -12.31 -7.59
CA ASP A 94 0.07 -13.50 -7.64
C ASP A 94 1.40 -13.24 -8.34
N SER A 95 1.43 -12.27 -9.25
CA SER A 95 2.65 -11.96 -10.01
C SER A 95 3.70 -11.23 -9.20
N VAL A 96 3.35 -10.74 -8.00
CA VAL A 96 4.28 -10.01 -7.14
C VAL A 96 4.80 -10.95 -6.05
N PRO A 97 6.13 -11.17 -5.98
CA PRO A 97 6.69 -11.96 -4.89
C PRO A 97 6.42 -11.29 -3.54
N GLU A 98 6.12 -12.11 -2.54
CA GLU A 98 5.81 -11.60 -1.19
C GLU A 98 6.96 -10.77 -0.63
N SER A 99 8.19 -11.23 -0.83
CA SER A 99 9.36 -10.50 -0.34
C SER A 99 9.49 -9.13 -1.01
N ALA A 100 9.15 -9.03 -2.29
CA ALA A 100 9.19 -7.75 -2.99
C ALA A 100 8.16 -6.78 -2.41
N ALA A 101 6.94 -7.26 -2.15
CA ALA A 101 5.89 -6.41 -1.56
C ALA A 101 6.33 -5.86 -0.21
N VAL A 102 6.92 -6.71 0.66
CA VAL A 102 7.38 -6.28 1.97
C VAL A 102 8.55 -5.29 1.85
N ASN A 103 9.57 -5.68 1.09
CA ASN A 103 10.80 -4.89 1.00
C ASN A 103 10.57 -3.53 0.37
N GLU A 104 9.73 -3.47 -0.67
CA GLU A 104 9.42 -2.20 -1.32
C GLU A 104 8.61 -1.28 -0.42
N SER A 105 7.70 -1.83 0.36
CA SER A 105 6.93 -1.03 1.31
C SER A 105 7.84 -0.40 2.38
N VAL A 106 8.78 -1.19 2.91
CA VAL A 106 9.74 -0.71 3.89
C VAL A 106 10.66 0.35 3.28
N SER A 107 11.14 0.10 2.05
CA SER A 107 11.99 1.06 1.34
C SER A 107 11.28 2.39 1.11
N LEU A 108 10.01 2.34 0.70
CA LEU A 108 9.22 3.55 0.46
C LEU A 108 9.04 4.35 1.76
N ALA A 109 8.82 3.66 2.89
CA ALA A 109 8.73 4.35 4.16
C ALA A 109 10.00 5.16 4.45
N LYS A 110 11.16 4.54 4.21
CA LYS A 110 12.44 5.23 4.41
C LYS A 110 12.62 6.40 3.45
N GLU A 111 12.31 6.17 2.17
CA GLU A 111 12.46 7.21 1.14
C GLU A 111 11.54 8.40 1.36
N MET A 112 10.38 8.15 1.92
CA MET A 112 9.34 9.18 2.09
C MET A 112 9.35 9.81 3.49
N GLY A 113 10.45 9.64 4.22
CA GLY A 113 10.63 10.30 5.50
C GLY A 113 9.99 9.62 6.69
N LYS A 114 9.58 8.36 6.57
CA LYS A 114 8.95 7.60 7.65
C LYS A 114 9.77 6.39 8.04
N GLY A 115 11.10 6.54 8.02
CA GLY A 115 12.01 5.43 8.37
C GLY A 115 11.78 4.88 9.76
N ARG A 116 11.28 5.68 10.70
CA ARG A 116 10.99 5.21 12.05
C ARG A 116 9.89 4.15 12.07
N ALA A 117 9.02 4.14 11.07
CA ALA A 117 7.94 3.18 10.97
C ALA A 117 8.35 1.89 10.26
N ALA A 118 9.57 1.82 9.72
CA ALA A 118 10.01 0.66 8.93
C ALA A 118 9.88 -0.65 9.71
N GLY A 119 10.30 -0.65 10.97
CA GLY A 119 10.20 -1.84 11.83
C GLY A 119 8.76 -2.25 12.08
N PHE A 120 7.89 -1.27 12.31
CA PHE A 120 6.48 -1.51 12.53
C PHE A 120 5.83 -2.14 11.28
N ILE A 121 6.09 -1.55 10.11
CA ILE A 121 5.57 -2.04 8.84
C ILE A 121 6.05 -3.48 8.60
N ASN A 122 7.35 -3.70 8.75
CA ASN A 122 7.92 -5.02 8.56
C ASN A 122 7.30 -6.04 9.52
N GLY A 123 7.12 -5.65 10.78
CA GLY A 123 6.52 -6.53 11.79
C GLY A 123 5.10 -6.96 11.46
N VAL A 124 4.26 -6.01 11.05
CA VAL A 124 2.88 -6.30 10.66
C VAL A 124 2.85 -7.25 9.48
N LEU A 125 3.62 -6.94 8.43
CA LEU A 125 3.60 -7.74 7.21
C LEU A 125 4.16 -9.14 7.42
N ARG A 126 5.25 -9.26 8.21
CA ARG A 126 5.82 -10.57 8.51
C ARG A 126 4.88 -11.42 9.36
N SER A 127 4.14 -10.81 10.29
CA SER A 127 3.15 -11.53 11.08
C SER A 127 2.03 -12.07 10.19
N PHE A 128 1.59 -11.27 9.23
CA PHE A 128 0.59 -11.71 8.27
C PHE A 128 1.10 -12.90 7.45
N LEU A 129 2.34 -12.84 6.98
CA LEU A 129 2.93 -13.93 6.21
C LEU A 129 3.11 -15.20 7.03
N ARG A 130 3.53 -15.08 8.30
CA ARG A 130 3.66 -16.24 9.19
C ARG A 130 2.32 -16.92 9.43
N ALA A 131 1.23 -16.16 9.37
CA ALA A 131 -0.12 -16.72 9.52
C ALA A 131 -0.66 -17.31 8.23
N GLY A 132 0.14 -17.34 7.16
CA GLY A 132 -0.22 -17.96 5.89
C GLY A 132 -0.33 -17.00 4.72
N GLY A 133 -0.31 -15.70 4.96
CA GLY A 133 -0.38 -14.70 3.89
C GLY A 133 -1.70 -14.66 3.15
N LYS A 134 -2.77 -15.13 3.77
CA LYS A 134 -4.09 -15.17 3.16
C LYS A 134 -5.08 -14.39 4.01
N ILE A 135 -6.02 -13.75 3.34
CA ILE A 135 -7.07 -12.99 4.00
C ILE A 135 -8.19 -13.94 4.40
N CYS A 136 -8.46 -14.01 5.70
CA CYS A 136 -9.56 -14.79 6.25
C CYS A 136 -10.55 -13.83 6.88
N LEU A 137 -11.73 -13.72 6.29
CA LEU A 137 -12.78 -12.87 6.82
C LEU A 137 -13.77 -13.71 7.63
N PRO A 138 -14.46 -13.10 8.61
CA PRO A 138 -15.55 -13.81 9.30
C PRO A 138 -16.61 -14.22 8.28
N GLU A 139 -17.16 -15.40 8.48
CA GLU A 139 -18.26 -15.86 7.65
C GLU A 139 -19.48 -14.97 7.86
N PRO A 140 -20.18 -14.56 6.80
CA PRO A 140 -21.43 -13.85 6.98
C PRO A 140 -22.49 -14.80 7.55
N ASP A 141 -23.27 -14.29 8.44
CA ASP A 141 -24.36 -15.06 9.04
C ASP A 141 -25.57 -15.20 8.13
#